data_aae6cf0695bc7125aba2f751910a2c5e
#
_entry.id   aae6cf0695bc7125aba2f751910a2c5e
#
_cell.length_a   1.000
_cell.length_b   1.000
_cell.length_c   1.000
_cell.angle_alpha   90.00
_cell.angle_beta   90.00
_cell.angle_gamma   90.00
#
_symmetry.space_group_name_H-M   'P 1'
#
loop_
_entity.id
_entity.type
_entity.pdbx_description
1 polymer ?
#
loop_
_entity_poly.entity_id
_entity_poly.type
_entity_poly.pdbx_seq_one_letter_code
_entity_poly.pdbx_strand_id
1 'polypeptide(L)'
;CSVYPWSAEMEQEMGKREEAWIRKLPYLWYEAGQHKQKAGRLCEDEKLRFDYMDSVTALIRENYNGQVYRFCSEHGIHYIGHVLEDEGSHTRLGCGTGHYFRQQYYQDEAGIDMIAGQILPGRDGAASWYGVANADGEFYHYGLAKLASSEAHINPLKQNRSVCETFAMYGQQGMAERKFLIDHLLINGI
;
A
#
# COMPACT_ATOMS: atom_id res chain seq x y z
N CYS A 1 -12.17 -3.96 -0.88
CA CYS A 1 -12.43 -5.28 -0.29
C CYS A 1 -12.79 -5.11 1.18
N SER A 2 -13.97 -5.58 1.58
CA SER A 2 -14.49 -5.44 2.95
C SER A 2 -14.27 -6.69 3.80
N VAL A 3 -13.22 -7.46 3.53
CA VAL A 3 -12.92 -8.67 4.27
C VAL A 3 -11.77 -8.40 5.23
N TYR A 4 -12.02 -8.58 6.50
CA TYR A 4 -10.98 -8.51 7.53
C TYR A 4 -10.23 -9.85 7.58
N PRO A 5 -8.94 -9.91 7.20
CA PRO A 5 -8.16 -11.14 7.28
C PRO A 5 -8.06 -11.64 8.73
N TRP A 6 -8.10 -12.95 8.89
CA TRP A 6 -8.06 -13.58 10.18
C TRP A 6 -7.20 -14.86 10.16
N SER A 7 -6.40 -15.05 11.21
CA SER A 7 -5.61 -16.25 11.42
C SER A 7 -5.35 -16.48 12.91
N ALA A 8 -4.83 -17.65 13.29
CA ALA A 8 -4.44 -17.94 14.65
C ALA A 8 -3.32 -17.01 15.15
N GLU A 9 -2.40 -16.63 14.27
CA GLU A 9 -1.34 -15.67 14.57
C GLU A 9 -1.92 -14.27 14.82
N MET A 10 -2.96 -13.87 14.08
CA MET A 10 -3.67 -12.62 14.33
C MET A 10 -4.27 -12.58 15.73
N GLU A 11 -4.86 -13.69 16.16
CA GLU A 11 -5.38 -13.83 17.52
C GLU A 11 -4.32 -13.60 18.58
N GLN A 12 -3.15 -14.21 18.38
CA GLN A 12 -2.00 -14.04 19.27
C GLN A 12 -1.47 -12.60 19.29
N GLU A 13 -1.33 -11.97 18.12
CA GLU A 13 -0.84 -10.59 18.01
C GLU A 13 -1.80 -9.59 18.66
N MET A 14 -3.09 -9.73 18.43
CA MET A 14 -4.10 -8.89 19.07
C MET A 14 -4.14 -9.11 20.58
N GLY A 15 -4.00 -10.35 21.06
CA GLY A 15 -3.93 -10.69 22.48
C GLY A 15 -2.75 -10.06 23.21
N LYS A 16 -1.60 -9.88 22.56
CA LYS A 16 -0.45 -9.15 23.11
C LYS A 16 -0.70 -7.65 23.27
N ARG A 17 -1.56 -7.07 22.45
CA ARG A 17 -1.85 -5.63 22.45
C ARG A 17 -2.93 -5.23 23.42
N GLU A 18 -3.94 -6.07 23.56
CA GLU A 18 -5.07 -5.83 24.46
C GLU A 18 -5.79 -7.14 24.83
N GLU A 19 -5.89 -7.43 26.12
CA GLU A 19 -6.52 -8.65 26.63
C GLU A 19 -8.01 -8.78 26.25
N ALA A 20 -8.73 -7.67 26.19
CA ALA A 20 -10.17 -7.63 25.92
C ALA A 20 -10.53 -7.39 24.43
N TRP A 21 -9.58 -7.54 23.52
CA TRP A 21 -9.76 -7.20 22.10
C TRP A 21 -10.94 -7.93 21.43
N ILE A 22 -11.21 -9.20 21.80
CA ILE A 22 -12.33 -9.98 21.24
C ILE A 22 -13.66 -9.26 21.44
N ARG A 23 -13.88 -8.66 22.59
CA ARG A 23 -15.12 -7.93 22.89
C ARG A 23 -15.25 -6.64 22.09
N LYS A 24 -14.13 -6.12 21.58
CA LYS A 24 -14.07 -4.89 20.79
C LYS A 24 -14.14 -5.14 19.27
N LEU A 25 -14.03 -6.38 18.81
CA LEU A 25 -14.11 -6.72 17.38
C LEU A 25 -15.27 -6.05 16.64
N PRO A 26 -16.49 -5.93 17.20
CA PRO A 26 -17.56 -5.21 16.50
C PRO A 26 -17.21 -3.78 16.09
N TYR A 27 -16.28 -3.11 16.76
CA TYR A 27 -15.83 -1.76 16.40
C TYR A 27 -15.10 -1.68 15.05
N LEU A 28 -14.64 -2.81 14.50
CA LEU A 28 -14.09 -2.83 13.14
C LEU A 28 -15.15 -2.49 12.08
N TRP A 29 -16.41 -2.77 12.33
CA TRP A 29 -17.52 -2.55 11.40
C TRP A 29 -18.29 -1.24 11.61
N TYR A 30 -18.09 -0.56 12.73
CA TYR A 30 -18.69 0.74 12.97
C TYR A 30 -17.93 1.83 12.20
N GLU A 31 -18.63 2.93 11.89
CA GLU A 31 -17.97 4.11 11.33
C GLU A 31 -16.98 4.70 12.33
N ALA A 32 -15.78 5.05 11.85
CA ALA A 32 -14.76 5.65 12.68
C ALA A 32 -15.25 6.99 13.26
N GLY A 33 -14.94 7.23 14.53
CA GLY A 33 -15.22 8.51 15.17
C GLY A 33 -16.63 8.68 15.76
N GLN A 34 -17.45 7.63 15.83
CA GLN A 34 -18.75 7.70 16.52
C GLN A 34 -18.63 7.89 18.04
N HIS A 35 -17.48 7.57 18.61
CA HIS A 35 -17.18 7.84 20.00
C HIS A 35 -16.44 9.17 20.13
N LYS A 36 -16.98 10.09 20.96
CA LYS A 36 -16.40 11.43 21.16
C LYS A 36 -14.94 11.35 21.58
N GLN A 37 -14.06 11.92 20.78
CA GLN A 37 -12.65 12.07 21.09
C GLN A 37 -12.46 12.89 22.37
N LYS A 38 -11.68 12.36 23.30
CA LYS A 38 -11.02 13.19 24.32
C LYS A 38 -9.76 13.75 23.68
N ALA A 39 -9.58 15.06 23.73
CA ALA A 39 -8.47 15.77 23.11
C ALA A 39 -7.12 15.03 23.27
N GLY A 40 -6.47 14.66 22.15
CA GLY A 40 -5.15 14.06 22.10
C GLY A 40 -5.07 12.54 22.33
N ARG A 41 -6.18 11.81 22.40
CA ARG A 41 -6.21 10.34 22.46
C ARG A 41 -7.13 9.76 21.40
N LEU A 42 -6.67 8.68 20.76
CA LEU A 42 -7.51 7.87 19.85
C LEU A 42 -8.72 7.33 20.63
N CYS A 43 -9.89 7.30 19.98
CA CYS A 43 -11.04 6.56 20.51
C CYS A 43 -10.75 5.07 20.56
N GLU A 44 -11.51 4.30 21.32
CA GLU A 44 -11.30 2.85 21.41
C GLU A 44 -11.46 2.12 20.09
N ASP A 45 -12.39 2.56 19.25
CA ASP A 45 -12.60 2.04 17.91
C ASP A 45 -11.46 2.41 16.94
N GLU A 46 -10.95 3.63 17.00
CA GLU A 46 -9.78 4.06 16.22
C GLU A 46 -8.52 3.29 16.62
N LYS A 47 -8.31 3.14 17.92
CA LYS A 47 -7.18 2.36 18.43
C LYS A 47 -7.25 0.90 18.00
N LEU A 48 -8.42 0.27 18.11
CA LEU A 48 -8.60 -1.12 17.70
C LEU A 48 -8.33 -1.30 16.20
N ARG A 49 -8.85 -0.40 15.36
CA ARG A 49 -8.62 -0.43 13.91
C ARG A 49 -7.13 -0.28 13.57
N PHE A 50 -6.46 0.64 14.25
CA PHE A 50 -5.02 0.81 14.10
C PHE A 50 -4.27 -0.47 14.50
N ASP A 51 -4.52 -1.01 15.70
CA ASP A 51 -3.84 -2.20 16.22
C ASP A 51 -4.11 -3.42 15.33
N TYR A 52 -5.34 -3.57 14.83
CA TYR A 52 -5.71 -4.64 13.91
C TYR A 52 -4.93 -4.54 12.59
N MET A 53 -4.97 -3.38 11.93
CA MET A 53 -4.29 -3.22 10.64
C MET A 53 -2.77 -3.21 10.77
N ASP A 54 -2.22 -2.73 11.88
CA ASP A 54 -0.79 -2.84 12.17
C ASP A 54 -0.37 -4.32 12.31
N SER A 55 -1.21 -5.15 12.93
CA SER A 55 -1.00 -6.60 13.02
C SER A 55 -1.15 -7.28 11.64
N VAL A 56 -2.17 -6.93 10.85
CA VAL A 56 -2.35 -7.44 9.49
C VAL A 56 -1.11 -7.20 8.65
N THR A 57 -0.66 -5.95 8.59
CA THR A 57 0.48 -5.58 7.73
C THR A 57 1.79 -6.23 8.20
N ALA A 58 1.99 -6.39 9.51
CA ALA A 58 3.15 -7.10 10.05
C ALA A 58 3.14 -8.60 9.70
N LEU A 59 1.99 -9.25 9.87
CA LEU A 59 1.85 -10.68 9.57
C LEU A 59 2.00 -10.97 8.08
N ILE A 60 1.42 -10.15 7.20
CA ILE A 60 1.59 -10.33 5.75
C ILE A 60 3.06 -10.14 5.36
N ARG A 61 3.74 -9.12 5.93
CA ARG A 61 5.17 -8.92 5.68
C ARG A 61 5.97 -10.18 6.01
N GLU A 62 5.77 -10.79 7.18
CA GLU A 62 6.59 -11.92 7.62
C GLU A 62 6.13 -13.25 7.01
N ASN A 63 4.81 -13.51 7.02
CA ASN A 63 4.27 -14.82 6.68
C ASN A 63 4.02 -15.01 5.18
N TYR A 64 3.92 -13.93 4.40
CA TYR A 64 3.79 -14.01 2.96
C TYR A 64 5.06 -13.48 2.27
N ASN A 65 5.33 -12.19 2.34
CA ASN A 65 6.45 -11.58 1.59
C ASN A 65 7.80 -12.16 2.02
N GLY A 66 8.01 -12.38 3.32
CA GLY A 66 9.23 -12.98 3.83
C GLY A 66 9.44 -14.42 3.39
N GLN A 67 8.37 -15.22 3.23
CA GLN A 67 8.48 -16.58 2.70
C GLN A 67 8.84 -16.58 1.21
N VAL A 68 8.15 -15.75 0.41
CA VAL A 68 8.43 -15.63 -1.03
C VAL A 68 9.85 -15.15 -1.25
N TYR A 69 10.29 -14.13 -0.52
CA TYR A 69 11.67 -13.63 -0.61
C TYR A 69 12.70 -14.71 -0.30
N ARG A 70 12.55 -15.46 0.80
CA ARG A 70 13.48 -16.55 1.14
C ARG A 70 13.56 -17.59 0.04
N PHE A 71 12.41 -18.03 -0.45
CA PHE A 71 12.36 -18.99 -1.57
C PHE A 71 13.07 -18.44 -2.81
N CYS A 72 12.78 -17.23 -3.22
CA CYS A 72 13.42 -16.60 -4.38
C CYS A 72 14.94 -16.46 -4.19
N SER A 73 15.35 -15.98 -3.03
CA SER A 73 16.78 -15.82 -2.68
C SER A 73 17.55 -17.14 -2.71
N GLU A 74 16.98 -18.21 -2.15
CA GLU A 74 17.58 -19.54 -2.17
C GLU A 74 17.74 -20.12 -3.59
N HIS A 75 16.92 -19.66 -4.53
CA HIS A 75 16.95 -20.09 -5.93
C HIS A 75 17.65 -19.09 -6.86
N GLY A 76 18.24 -18.02 -6.34
CA GLY A 76 18.90 -16.99 -7.14
C GLY A 76 17.94 -16.20 -8.04
N ILE A 77 16.69 -16.04 -7.62
CA ILE A 77 15.64 -15.31 -8.33
C ILE A 77 15.33 -14.03 -7.54
N HIS A 78 15.20 -12.91 -8.25
CA HIS A 78 14.74 -11.66 -7.63
C HIS A 78 13.24 -11.70 -7.38
N TYR A 79 12.83 -11.28 -6.19
CA TYR A 79 11.44 -11.04 -5.83
C TYR A 79 11.12 -9.57 -6.02
N ILE A 80 10.37 -9.24 -7.05
CA ILE A 80 9.95 -7.87 -7.38
C ILE A 80 8.43 -7.83 -7.61
N GLY A 81 7.85 -6.65 -7.50
CA GLY A 81 6.42 -6.42 -7.77
C GLY A 81 5.90 -5.21 -7.02
N HIS A 82 4.64 -4.98 -7.16
CA HIS A 82 3.91 -3.95 -6.44
C HIS A 82 2.81 -4.55 -5.57
N VAL A 83 2.10 -3.72 -4.84
CA VAL A 83 0.97 -4.12 -3.99
C VAL A 83 -0.29 -3.36 -4.39
N LEU A 84 -1.47 -3.96 -4.22
CA LEU A 84 -2.75 -3.35 -4.62
C LEU A 84 -3.02 -1.99 -3.94
N GLU A 85 -2.40 -1.75 -2.81
CA GLU A 85 -2.50 -0.51 -2.06
C GLU A 85 -1.90 0.69 -2.79
N ASP A 86 -1.16 0.50 -3.87
CA ASP A 86 -0.68 1.57 -4.72
C ASP A 86 -1.79 2.24 -5.58
N GLU A 87 -3.02 1.82 -5.43
CA GLU A 87 -4.22 2.48 -5.98
C GLU A 87 -4.84 3.55 -5.06
N GLY A 88 -4.06 4.21 -4.23
CA GLY A 88 -4.50 5.32 -3.39
C GLY A 88 -4.84 4.97 -1.94
N SER A 89 -4.57 3.75 -1.51
CA SER A 89 -4.88 3.27 -0.15
C SER A 89 -3.64 2.99 0.70
N HIS A 90 -2.46 3.03 0.14
CA HIS A 90 -1.22 2.57 0.78
C HIS A 90 -0.79 3.38 1.99
N THR A 91 -1.28 4.59 2.12
CA THR A 91 -1.04 5.44 3.28
C THR A 91 -2.11 5.26 4.35
N ARG A 92 -3.11 4.42 4.10
CA ARG A 92 -4.25 4.21 5.00
C ARG A 92 -4.17 2.83 5.64
N LEU A 93 -3.94 2.79 6.94
CA LEU A 93 -4.28 1.61 7.72
C LEU A 93 -5.80 1.42 7.63
N GLY A 94 -6.23 0.22 7.24
CA GLY A 94 -7.65 -0.12 7.12
C GLY A 94 -8.09 -0.60 5.74
N CYS A 95 -7.17 -0.71 4.80
CA CYS A 95 -7.43 -1.21 3.46
C CYS A 95 -6.33 -2.19 3.02
N GLY A 96 -6.70 -3.23 2.32
CA GLY A 96 -5.79 -4.19 1.70
C GLY A 96 -4.77 -4.79 2.66
N THR A 97 -3.51 -4.78 2.28
CA THR A 97 -2.38 -5.25 3.10
C THR A 97 -1.81 -4.18 4.04
N GLY A 98 -2.29 -2.94 3.95
CA GLY A 98 -2.03 -1.85 4.88
C GLY A 98 -0.84 -0.99 4.49
N HIS A 99 0.30 -1.17 5.10
CA HIS A 99 1.42 -0.24 5.05
C HIS A 99 2.39 -0.53 3.90
N TYR A 100 2.47 0.33 2.88
CA TYR A 100 3.30 0.15 1.69
C TYR A 100 4.75 -0.25 1.99
N PHE A 101 5.49 0.51 2.79
CA PHE A 101 6.90 0.25 3.10
C PHE A 101 7.12 -1.11 3.78
N ARG A 102 6.18 -1.56 4.61
CA ARG A 102 6.24 -2.90 5.21
C ARG A 102 6.01 -3.99 4.16
N GLN A 103 5.10 -3.77 3.22
CA GLN A 103 4.81 -4.75 2.17
C GLN A 103 5.97 -4.88 1.18
N GLN A 104 6.61 -3.76 0.86
CA GLN A 104 7.76 -3.74 -0.02
C GLN A 104 9.07 -4.21 0.65
N TYR A 105 9.11 -4.34 1.97
CA TYR A 105 10.34 -4.55 2.74
C TYR A 105 11.24 -5.67 2.19
N TYR A 106 10.68 -6.84 1.86
CA TYR A 106 11.41 -8.01 1.39
C TYR A 106 11.58 -8.09 -0.14
N GLN A 107 10.99 -7.19 -0.90
CA GLN A 107 11.20 -7.20 -2.35
C GLN A 107 12.59 -6.68 -2.70
N ASP A 108 13.21 -7.19 -3.76
CA ASP A 108 14.54 -6.77 -4.21
C ASP A 108 14.52 -5.39 -4.88
N GLU A 109 13.37 -4.97 -5.40
CA GLU A 109 13.12 -3.64 -5.94
C GLU A 109 11.79 -3.12 -5.40
N ALA A 110 11.71 -1.82 -5.12
CA ALA A 110 10.47 -1.22 -4.65
C ALA A 110 9.51 -1.00 -5.83
N GLY A 111 8.34 -1.61 -5.79
CA GLY A 111 7.39 -1.61 -6.91
C GLY A 111 6.15 -0.78 -6.68
N ILE A 112 5.69 -0.17 -7.76
CA ILE A 112 4.38 0.46 -7.90
C ILE A 112 3.76 0.10 -9.24
N ASP A 113 2.48 0.36 -9.42
CA ASP A 113 1.87 0.47 -10.73
C ASP A 113 1.44 1.91 -11.06
N MET A 114 1.49 2.24 -12.34
CA MET A 114 1.00 3.49 -12.89
C MET A 114 0.18 3.19 -14.13
N ILE A 115 -1.07 2.83 -13.90
CA ILE A 115 -1.99 2.27 -14.90
C ILE A 115 -3.31 3.03 -14.93
N ALA A 116 -4.22 2.62 -15.80
CA ALA A 116 -5.64 3.00 -15.80
C ALA A 116 -5.93 4.52 -15.81
N GLY A 117 -5.04 5.32 -16.38
CA GLY A 117 -5.23 6.77 -16.44
C GLY A 117 -5.03 7.50 -15.10
N GLN A 118 -4.29 6.91 -14.18
CA GLN A 118 -3.95 7.52 -12.89
C GLN A 118 -3.21 8.85 -13.06
N ILE A 119 -2.38 8.97 -14.10
CA ILE A 119 -1.71 10.21 -14.50
C ILE A 119 -2.05 10.55 -15.94
N LEU A 120 -2.55 11.75 -16.17
CA LEU A 120 -2.90 12.26 -17.48
C LEU A 120 -2.31 13.66 -17.68
N PRO A 121 -1.64 13.93 -18.82
CA PRO A 121 -1.11 15.23 -19.12
C PRO A 121 -2.18 16.34 -19.05
N GLY A 122 -1.89 17.42 -18.30
CA GLY A 122 -2.78 18.56 -18.17
C GLY A 122 -4.04 18.32 -17.33
N ARG A 123 -4.08 17.28 -16.54
CA ARG A 123 -5.18 17.01 -15.58
C ARG A 123 -4.61 16.84 -14.18
N ASP A 124 -5.22 17.51 -13.23
CA ASP A 124 -4.88 17.39 -11.80
C ASP A 124 -5.65 16.27 -11.11
N GLY A 125 -6.67 15.70 -11.77
CA GLY A 125 -7.48 14.60 -11.25
C GLY A 125 -7.15 13.30 -11.95
N ALA A 126 -7.07 12.20 -11.20
CA ALA A 126 -6.97 10.88 -11.77
C ALA A 126 -8.29 10.45 -12.39
N ALA A 127 -8.26 9.90 -13.60
CA ALA A 127 -9.39 9.21 -14.17
C ALA A 127 -9.30 7.74 -13.78
N SER A 128 -9.92 7.37 -12.68
CA SER A 128 -9.97 5.96 -12.30
C SER A 128 -10.92 5.17 -13.18
N TRP A 129 -10.43 4.10 -13.78
CA TRP A 129 -11.23 3.16 -14.57
C TRP A 129 -12.24 2.39 -13.72
N TYR A 130 -11.97 2.25 -12.44
CA TYR A 130 -12.81 1.53 -11.47
C TYR A 130 -13.97 2.36 -10.91
N GLY A 131 -14.25 3.54 -11.49
CA GLY A 131 -15.37 4.36 -11.04
C GLY A 131 -15.25 4.84 -9.58
N VAL A 132 -14.04 4.83 -9.04
CA VAL A 132 -13.77 5.41 -7.72
C VAL A 132 -13.86 6.92 -7.88
N ALA A 133 -15.00 7.46 -7.54
CA ALA A 133 -15.37 8.86 -7.73
C ALA A 133 -14.45 9.89 -7.02
N ASN A 134 -13.45 9.43 -6.29
CA ASN A 134 -12.53 10.24 -5.50
C ASN A 134 -11.08 9.71 -5.59
N ALA A 135 -10.62 9.36 -6.78
CA ALA A 135 -9.19 9.09 -6.97
C ALA A 135 -8.40 10.37 -6.65
N ASP A 136 -7.50 10.28 -5.69
CA ASP A 136 -6.68 11.38 -5.25
C ASP A 136 -5.59 11.69 -6.30
N GLY A 137 -5.87 12.66 -7.16
CA GLY A 137 -4.96 13.06 -8.22
C GLY A 137 -3.61 13.57 -7.68
N GLU A 138 -3.59 14.23 -6.53
CA GLU A 138 -2.35 14.68 -5.89
C GLU A 138 -1.49 13.49 -5.48
N PHE A 139 -2.11 12.43 -4.95
CA PHE A 139 -1.39 11.21 -4.60
C PHE A 139 -0.71 10.60 -5.83
N TYR A 140 -1.42 10.41 -6.94
CA TYR A 140 -0.83 9.81 -8.13
C TYR A 140 0.24 10.67 -8.78
N HIS A 141 0.01 11.98 -8.90
CA HIS A 141 0.96 12.88 -9.54
C HIS A 141 2.21 13.16 -8.71
N TYR A 142 2.10 13.19 -7.37
CA TYR A 142 3.20 13.65 -6.51
C TYR A 142 3.65 12.62 -5.47
N GLY A 143 2.80 11.70 -5.08
CA GLY A 143 3.06 10.74 -4.01
C GLY A 143 3.52 9.37 -4.47
N LEU A 144 2.83 8.77 -5.45
CA LEU A 144 2.99 7.37 -5.80
C LEU A 144 4.43 6.99 -6.18
N ALA A 145 5.01 7.68 -7.18
CA ALA A 145 6.38 7.40 -7.59
C ALA A 145 7.40 7.66 -6.47
N LYS A 146 7.11 8.64 -5.60
CA LYS A 146 7.97 8.92 -4.43
C LYS A 146 7.90 7.85 -3.36
N LEU A 147 6.82 7.11 -3.23
CA LEU A 147 6.78 5.94 -2.34
C LEU A 147 7.83 4.90 -2.76
N ALA A 148 7.84 4.49 -4.02
CA ALA A 148 8.79 3.52 -4.53
C ALA A 148 10.24 4.01 -4.47
N SER A 149 10.51 5.22 -4.96
CA SER A 149 11.85 5.78 -4.91
C SER A 149 12.34 6.01 -3.48
N SER A 150 11.47 6.40 -2.55
CA SER A 150 11.85 6.53 -1.14
C SER A 150 12.18 5.18 -0.51
N GLU A 151 11.33 4.15 -0.72
CA GLU A 151 11.63 2.80 -0.25
C GLU A 151 12.94 2.27 -0.84
N ALA A 152 13.19 2.52 -2.12
CA ALA A 152 14.43 2.14 -2.77
C ALA A 152 15.67 2.75 -2.11
N HIS A 153 15.56 3.99 -1.63
CA HIS A 153 16.66 4.69 -0.96
C HIS A 153 16.85 4.30 0.50
N ILE A 154 15.76 4.12 1.25
CA ILE A 154 15.85 3.87 2.70
C ILE A 154 16.10 2.41 3.05
N ASN A 155 15.75 1.48 2.16
CA ASN A 155 15.92 0.05 2.38
C ASN A 155 17.14 -0.49 1.62
N PRO A 156 18.21 -0.89 2.31
CA PRO A 156 19.45 -1.37 1.66
C PRO A 156 19.26 -2.58 0.75
N LEU A 157 18.23 -3.40 0.98
CA LEU A 157 17.93 -4.56 0.11
C LEU A 157 17.64 -4.13 -1.33
N LYS A 158 17.07 -2.95 -1.53
CA LYS A 158 16.70 -2.43 -2.85
C LYS A 158 17.90 -2.00 -3.70
N GLN A 159 19.05 -1.70 -3.10
CA GLN A 159 20.23 -1.17 -3.81
C GLN A 159 19.89 0.07 -4.68
N ASN A 160 19.02 0.94 -4.18
CA ASN A 160 18.47 2.12 -4.87
C ASN A 160 17.66 1.80 -6.15
N ARG A 161 17.08 0.60 -6.24
CA ARG A 161 16.28 0.21 -7.40
C ARG A 161 14.80 0.20 -7.07
N SER A 162 14.03 0.71 -8.01
CA SER A 162 12.58 0.69 -8.02
C SER A 162 12.06 0.28 -9.39
N VAL A 163 10.84 -0.22 -9.42
CA VAL A 163 10.17 -0.70 -10.64
C VAL A 163 8.75 -0.19 -10.69
N CYS A 164 8.27 0.06 -11.90
CA CYS A 164 6.88 0.44 -12.13
C CYS A 164 6.27 -0.43 -13.24
N GLU A 165 5.14 -1.07 -12.94
CA GLU A 165 4.25 -1.53 -14.00
C GLU A 165 3.58 -0.29 -14.60
N THR A 166 3.72 -0.11 -15.93
CA THR A 166 3.18 1.09 -16.58
C THR A 166 2.52 0.77 -17.91
N PHE A 167 1.70 1.70 -18.42
CA PHE A 167 0.93 1.64 -19.66
C PHE A 167 -0.28 0.72 -19.70
N ALA A 168 -0.50 -0.13 -18.72
CA ALA A 168 -1.66 -0.98 -18.69
C ALA A 168 -2.95 -0.15 -18.55
N MET A 169 -4.02 -0.60 -19.20
CA MET A 169 -5.38 -0.04 -19.08
C MET A 169 -5.53 1.46 -19.41
N TYR A 170 -4.60 2.04 -20.12
CA TYR A 170 -4.72 3.43 -20.62
C TYR A 170 -5.46 3.56 -21.96
N GLY A 171 -5.89 2.45 -22.54
CA GLY A 171 -6.51 2.43 -23.85
C GLY A 171 -5.50 2.70 -24.97
N GLN A 172 -5.87 3.55 -25.93
CA GLN A 172 -5.00 3.89 -27.06
C GLN A 172 -4.10 5.08 -26.71
N GLN A 173 -2.91 4.80 -26.20
CA GLN A 173 -1.91 5.83 -25.92
C GLN A 173 -1.01 6.09 -27.12
N GLY A 174 -0.86 7.38 -27.44
CA GLY A 174 0.15 7.84 -28.37
C GLY A 174 1.57 7.84 -27.76
N MET A 175 2.59 7.94 -28.63
CA MET A 175 4.00 7.99 -28.18
C MET A 175 4.30 9.17 -27.26
N ALA A 176 3.62 10.30 -27.45
CA ALA A 176 3.80 11.47 -26.60
C ALA A 176 3.34 11.23 -25.15
N GLU A 177 2.22 10.55 -24.96
CA GLU A 177 1.72 10.17 -23.63
C GLU A 177 2.64 9.16 -22.94
N ARG A 178 3.09 8.16 -23.67
CA ARG A 178 4.04 7.16 -23.15
C ARG A 178 5.34 7.84 -22.72
N LYS A 179 5.86 8.77 -23.53
CA LYS A 179 7.04 9.55 -23.19
C LYS A 179 6.80 10.37 -21.92
N PHE A 180 5.66 11.04 -21.79
CA PHE A 180 5.31 11.80 -20.61
C PHE A 180 5.33 10.94 -19.33
N LEU A 181 4.74 9.74 -19.37
CA LEU A 181 4.73 8.83 -18.23
C LEU A 181 6.14 8.34 -17.86
N ILE A 182 6.96 8.00 -18.86
CA ILE A 182 8.35 7.61 -18.62
C ILE A 182 9.14 8.78 -18.02
N ASP A 183 9.03 9.98 -18.58
CA ASP A 183 9.72 11.16 -18.06
C ASP A 183 9.29 11.45 -16.62
N HIS A 184 7.99 11.31 -16.32
CA HIS A 184 7.46 11.46 -14.97
C HIS A 184 8.08 10.46 -13.99
N LEU A 185 8.18 9.19 -14.37
CA LEU A 185 8.82 8.15 -13.55
C LEU A 185 10.30 8.45 -13.31
N LEU A 186 11.06 8.73 -14.37
CA LEU A 186 12.50 9.04 -14.29
C LEU A 186 12.81 10.24 -13.42
N ILE A 187 12.03 11.36 -13.55
CA ILE A 187 12.20 12.55 -12.72
C ILE A 187 11.93 12.25 -11.24
N ASN A 188 11.04 11.29 -10.95
CA ASN A 188 10.71 10.88 -9.60
C ASN A 188 11.62 9.79 -9.03
N GLY A 189 12.57 9.29 -9.81
CA GLY A 189 13.60 8.36 -9.35
C GLY A 189 13.23 6.88 -9.51
N ILE A 190 12.35 6.56 -10.47
CA ILE A 190 12.01 5.19 -10.87
C ILE A 190 12.80 4.81 -12.10
#